data_8cfd904a37d1ca6f6f8601f063cad64e
#
_entry.id   8cfd904a37d1ca6f6f8601f063cad64e
#
_cell.length_a   1.000
_cell.length_b   1.000
_cell.length_c   1.000
_cell.angle_alpha   90.00
_cell.angle_beta   90.00
_cell.angle_gamma   90.00
#
_symmetry.space_group_name_H-M   'P 1'
#
loop_
_entity.id
_entity.type
_entity.pdbx_description
1 polymer ?
#
loop_
_entity_poly.entity_id
_entity_poly.type
_entity_poly.pdbx_seq_one_letter_code
_entity_poly.pdbx_strand_id
1 'polypeptide(L)'
;MAINLSGESVLILGAGVTGIAVARSLSAKGAAILFADDQVETVEGFKVSKSDKIQVDGLSFIVISPGWKESHPLIVKAQAAGIRLVNEIDLAWSFRAELVPGQKWIALTGTNGKTTTVEMAAAMLRAGGVSAIACGNVGTTVIESVESPEKYEVLVLELSSFQLHWLREASFVAAAILNIAEDHLDWHGTFTEYARVKGSILDRTSTGIFNSADLEVVNQAAHWQGRKVFFSLDTPAPGEIGVVEELLVDRAFVSDPQEAAMLAEIVDVKPTVPHNVANALAAAGLVRALGVSPEAVRSALQNFSLGRHRIEEVANTNGISWVNDSKATNPHATVASLNSALSSIWIAGGLAKGAQMQELIAKCKSRIKVAILIGTDRELIADELRSQAPEIEIVYVDAPSTYQRGGTDNSLMEAVVKAAAERAKTGDRVLLAPACASMDQFISYSDRGDRFAAAVKKVVQ
;
A
#
# COMPACT_ATOMS: atom_id res chain seq x y z
N MET A 1 -33.53 -5.18 -8.56
CA MET A 1 -33.80 -4.13 -9.60
C MET A 1 -32.46 -3.54 -10.02
N ALA A 2 -32.30 -3.12 -11.26
CA ALA A 2 -31.05 -2.48 -11.67
C ALA A 2 -31.00 -1.06 -11.10
N ILE A 3 -29.89 -0.67 -10.44
CA ILE A 3 -29.66 0.69 -9.93
C ILE A 3 -29.84 1.67 -11.09
N ASN A 4 -30.81 2.57 -10.96
CA ASN A 4 -31.14 3.56 -11.97
C ASN A 4 -30.85 4.96 -11.42
N LEU A 5 -29.98 5.69 -12.12
CA LEU A 5 -29.56 7.06 -11.80
C LEU A 5 -29.95 8.06 -12.91
N SER A 6 -30.94 7.70 -13.72
CA SER A 6 -31.45 8.58 -14.78
C SER A 6 -31.96 9.90 -14.19
N GLY A 7 -31.45 11.02 -14.70
CA GLY A 7 -31.79 12.35 -14.21
C GLY A 7 -30.85 12.88 -13.12
N GLU A 8 -29.95 12.06 -12.58
CA GLU A 8 -28.94 12.52 -11.64
C GLU A 8 -27.78 13.21 -12.37
N SER A 9 -27.36 14.36 -11.86
CA SER A 9 -26.18 15.09 -12.32
C SER A 9 -25.08 14.96 -11.30
N VAL A 10 -24.00 14.26 -11.64
CA VAL A 10 -22.94 13.90 -10.72
C VAL A 10 -21.63 14.54 -11.12
N LEU A 11 -21.01 15.25 -10.18
CA LEU A 11 -19.66 15.77 -10.34
C LEU A 11 -18.66 14.77 -9.74
N ILE A 12 -17.61 14.46 -10.50
CA ILE A 12 -16.49 13.63 -10.04
C ILE A 12 -15.25 14.53 -9.90
N LEU A 13 -14.69 14.58 -8.69
CA LEU A 13 -13.47 15.30 -8.40
C LEU A 13 -12.26 14.38 -8.56
N GLY A 14 -11.42 14.65 -9.57
CA GLY A 14 -10.24 13.87 -9.92
C GLY A 14 -10.48 12.89 -11.07
N ALA A 15 -9.70 13.07 -12.13
CA ALA A 15 -9.74 12.27 -13.36
C ALA A 15 -8.73 11.11 -13.37
N GLY A 16 -8.37 10.59 -12.19
CA GLY A 16 -7.52 9.41 -12.04
C GLY A 16 -8.32 8.09 -12.11
N VAL A 17 -7.64 6.97 -11.81
CA VAL A 17 -8.21 5.61 -11.88
C VAL A 17 -9.56 5.49 -11.17
N THR A 18 -9.66 5.98 -9.93
CA THR A 18 -10.91 5.95 -9.14
C THR A 18 -12.03 6.74 -9.81
N GLY A 19 -11.75 7.97 -10.25
CA GLY A 19 -12.75 8.82 -10.89
C GLY A 19 -13.27 8.24 -12.20
N ILE A 20 -12.39 7.64 -13.00
CA ILE A 20 -12.74 6.96 -14.26
C ILE A 20 -13.65 5.75 -14.00
N ALA A 21 -13.30 4.91 -13.02
CA ALA A 21 -14.10 3.75 -12.66
C ALA A 21 -15.51 4.16 -12.20
N VAL A 22 -15.60 5.18 -11.36
CA VAL A 22 -16.88 5.76 -10.92
C VAL A 22 -17.68 6.30 -12.09
N ALA A 23 -17.03 7.06 -13.01
CA ALA A 23 -17.72 7.63 -14.17
C ALA A 23 -18.34 6.55 -15.07
N ARG A 24 -17.58 5.49 -15.35
CA ARG A 24 -18.08 4.34 -16.13
C ARG A 24 -19.28 3.71 -15.46
N SER A 25 -19.18 3.44 -14.16
CA SER A 25 -20.26 2.82 -13.37
C SER A 25 -21.53 3.67 -13.37
N LEU A 26 -21.42 4.96 -13.03
CA LEU A 26 -22.58 5.86 -12.92
C LEU A 26 -23.19 6.18 -14.29
N SER A 27 -22.37 6.38 -15.32
CA SER A 27 -22.85 6.61 -16.69
C SER A 27 -23.64 5.41 -17.23
N ALA A 28 -23.17 4.18 -16.95
CA ALA A 28 -23.87 2.94 -17.32
C ALA A 28 -25.24 2.82 -16.61
N LYS A 29 -25.46 3.55 -15.52
CA LYS A 29 -26.71 3.60 -14.76
C LYS A 29 -27.58 4.83 -15.11
N GLY A 30 -27.14 5.62 -16.11
CA GLY A 30 -27.91 6.74 -16.67
C GLY A 30 -27.62 8.11 -16.05
N ALA A 31 -26.65 8.24 -15.15
CA ALA A 31 -26.26 9.55 -14.61
C ALA A 31 -25.54 10.42 -15.65
N ALA A 32 -25.78 11.73 -15.58
CA ALA A 32 -25.02 12.74 -16.32
C ALA A 32 -23.73 13.03 -15.54
N ILE A 33 -22.58 12.82 -16.17
CA ILE A 33 -21.27 12.93 -15.52
C ILE A 33 -20.57 14.22 -15.89
N LEU A 34 -20.09 14.93 -14.87
CA LEU A 34 -19.18 16.07 -14.96
C LEU A 34 -17.87 15.71 -14.26
N PHE A 35 -16.74 16.16 -14.82
CA PHE A 35 -15.44 16.01 -14.17
C PHE A 35 -14.85 17.37 -13.80
N ALA A 36 -14.19 17.42 -12.63
CA ALA A 36 -13.28 18.49 -12.28
C ALA A 36 -11.90 17.95 -11.97
N ASP A 37 -10.88 18.48 -12.64
CA ASP A 37 -9.47 18.22 -12.38
C ASP A 37 -8.62 19.41 -12.85
N ASP A 38 -7.61 19.79 -12.04
CA ASP A 38 -6.78 20.95 -12.35
C ASP A 38 -5.53 20.61 -13.19
N GLN A 39 -5.28 19.32 -13.42
CA GLN A 39 -4.11 18.86 -14.17
C GLN A 39 -4.47 18.20 -15.51
N VAL A 40 -5.66 17.64 -15.64
CA VAL A 40 -6.13 16.90 -16.82
C VAL A 40 -7.23 17.67 -17.53
N GLU A 41 -7.21 17.70 -18.88
CA GLU A 41 -8.22 18.40 -19.68
C GLU A 41 -9.28 17.46 -20.27
N THR A 42 -8.92 16.20 -20.51
CA THR A 42 -9.83 15.19 -21.07
C THR A 42 -9.50 13.81 -20.49
N VAL A 43 -10.49 12.98 -20.28
CA VAL A 43 -10.33 11.59 -19.84
C VAL A 43 -11.41 10.72 -20.46
N GLU A 44 -11.03 9.67 -21.19
CA GLU A 44 -11.92 8.64 -21.77
C GLU A 44 -13.16 9.20 -22.50
N GLY A 45 -13.04 10.29 -23.20
CA GLY A 45 -14.16 10.93 -23.90
C GLY A 45 -15.01 11.85 -23.03
N PHE A 46 -14.75 11.93 -21.72
CA PHE A 46 -15.35 12.93 -20.85
C PHE A 46 -14.56 14.23 -20.89
N LYS A 47 -15.30 15.35 -20.98
CA LYS A 47 -14.71 16.69 -20.83
C LYS A 47 -14.43 16.94 -19.36
N VAL A 48 -13.20 17.33 -19.04
CA VAL A 48 -12.78 17.73 -17.69
C VAL A 48 -12.76 19.25 -17.61
N SER A 49 -13.33 19.81 -16.56
CA SER A 49 -13.32 21.26 -16.29
C SER A 49 -12.35 21.57 -15.16
N LYS A 50 -11.75 22.75 -15.17
CA LYS A 50 -10.99 23.25 -14.02
C LYS A 50 -11.93 23.46 -12.83
N SER A 51 -11.44 23.18 -11.63
CA SER A 51 -12.25 23.22 -10.41
C SER A 51 -12.86 24.60 -10.13
N ASP A 52 -12.18 25.68 -10.49
CA ASP A 52 -12.64 27.08 -10.35
C ASP A 52 -13.82 27.44 -11.26
N LYS A 53 -14.05 26.66 -12.33
CA LYS A 53 -15.14 26.89 -13.31
C LYS A 53 -16.41 26.10 -13.01
N ILE A 54 -16.40 25.25 -11.98
CA ILE A 54 -17.53 24.41 -11.63
C ILE A 54 -18.60 25.22 -10.90
N GLN A 55 -19.84 25.08 -11.36
CA GLN A 55 -21.03 25.51 -10.65
C GLN A 55 -21.59 24.27 -9.89
N VAL A 56 -21.96 24.45 -8.64
CA VAL A 56 -22.48 23.36 -7.80
C VAL A 56 -24.01 23.24 -7.86
N ASP A 57 -24.68 24.29 -8.35
CA ASP A 57 -26.14 24.30 -8.46
C ASP A 57 -26.63 23.22 -9.43
N GLY A 58 -27.65 22.49 -9.03
CA GLY A 58 -28.24 21.41 -9.83
C GLY A 58 -27.46 20.08 -9.81
N LEU A 59 -26.38 19.98 -9.02
CA LEU A 59 -25.71 18.70 -8.79
C LEU A 59 -26.51 17.87 -7.78
N SER A 60 -26.68 16.59 -8.07
CA SER A 60 -27.32 15.64 -7.15
C SER A 60 -26.37 15.25 -6.00
N PHE A 61 -25.13 14.96 -6.33
CA PHE A 61 -24.06 14.69 -5.38
C PHE A 61 -22.67 14.83 -6.05
N ILE A 62 -21.63 14.81 -5.24
CA ILE A 62 -20.24 14.88 -5.70
C ILE A 62 -19.50 13.63 -5.23
N VAL A 63 -18.77 12.97 -6.15
CA VAL A 63 -17.84 11.88 -5.81
C VAL A 63 -16.44 12.43 -5.72
N ILE A 64 -15.80 12.24 -4.55
CA ILE A 64 -14.48 12.79 -4.25
C ILE A 64 -13.42 11.71 -4.39
N SER A 65 -12.41 11.95 -5.23
CA SER A 65 -11.21 11.13 -5.23
C SER A 65 -10.34 11.40 -3.99
N PRO A 66 -9.64 10.38 -3.46
CA PRO A 66 -9.01 10.46 -2.13
C PRO A 66 -8.00 11.61 -1.93
N GLY A 67 -7.33 12.07 -3.00
CA GLY A 67 -6.30 13.12 -2.90
C GLY A 67 -6.81 14.55 -2.64
N TRP A 68 -8.11 14.81 -2.75
CA TRP A 68 -8.69 16.13 -2.53
C TRP A 68 -8.78 16.45 -1.04
N LYS A 69 -8.43 17.70 -0.65
CA LYS A 69 -8.51 18.17 0.75
C LYS A 69 -9.87 18.81 1.02
N GLU A 70 -10.40 18.65 2.22
CA GLU A 70 -11.66 19.31 2.63
C GLU A 70 -11.61 20.85 2.52
N SER A 71 -10.43 21.44 2.66
CA SER A 71 -10.19 22.88 2.53
C SER A 71 -10.23 23.40 1.09
N HIS A 72 -10.39 22.53 0.09
CA HIS A 72 -10.44 22.96 -1.31
C HIS A 72 -11.67 23.83 -1.55
N PRO A 73 -11.55 25.02 -2.21
CA PRO A 73 -12.65 25.98 -2.37
C PRO A 73 -13.93 25.38 -2.96
N LEU A 74 -13.81 24.49 -3.95
CA LEU A 74 -14.96 23.80 -4.54
C LEU A 74 -15.69 22.89 -3.56
N ILE A 75 -14.95 22.18 -2.69
CA ILE A 75 -15.52 21.30 -1.67
C ILE A 75 -16.24 22.15 -0.60
N VAL A 76 -15.60 23.22 -0.13
CA VAL A 76 -16.22 24.18 0.83
C VAL A 76 -17.50 24.78 0.24
N LYS A 77 -17.48 25.20 -1.04
CA LYS A 77 -18.68 25.70 -1.74
C LYS A 77 -19.80 24.65 -1.82
N ALA A 78 -19.46 23.40 -2.13
CA ALA A 78 -20.42 22.32 -2.23
C ALA A 78 -21.06 21.98 -0.88
N GLN A 79 -20.26 21.93 0.19
CA GLN A 79 -20.73 21.73 1.56
C GLN A 79 -21.68 22.86 2.00
N ALA A 80 -21.31 24.13 1.72
CA ALA A 80 -22.15 25.28 2.01
C ALA A 80 -23.49 25.27 1.25
N ALA A 81 -23.51 24.68 0.05
CA ALA A 81 -24.71 24.49 -0.74
C ALA A 81 -25.53 23.22 -0.33
N GLY A 82 -25.08 22.47 0.67
CA GLY A 82 -25.74 21.24 1.14
C GLY A 82 -25.63 20.06 0.16
N ILE A 83 -24.71 20.09 -0.79
CA ILE A 83 -24.49 19.00 -1.75
C ILE A 83 -23.84 17.81 -1.04
N ARG A 84 -24.40 16.62 -1.21
CA ARG A 84 -23.88 15.37 -0.63
C ARG A 84 -22.50 15.07 -1.24
N LEU A 85 -21.52 14.83 -0.37
CA LEU A 85 -20.18 14.38 -0.74
C LEU A 85 -20.06 12.88 -0.46
N VAL A 86 -19.59 12.11 -1.43
CA VAL A 86 -19.44 10.65 -1.35
C VAL A 86 -18.05 10.26 -1.85
N ASN A 87 -17.43 9.28 -1.26
CA ASN A 87 -16.24 8.63 -1.83
C ASN A 87 -16.63 7.37 -2.62
N GLU A 88 -15.71 6.86 -3.41
CA GLU A 88 -15.93 5.68 -4.26
C GLU A 88 -16.31 4.43 -3.44
N ILE A 89 -15.71 4.25 -2.25
CA ILE A 89 -15.90 3.07 -1.41
C ILE A 89 -17.30 3.06 -0.80
N ASP A 90 -17.77 4.19 -0.30
CA ASP A 90 -19.14 4.33 0.23
C ASP A 90 -20.18 4.19 -0.88
N LEU A 91 -19.89 4.68 -2.09
CA LEU A 91 -20.73 4.47 -3.25
C LEU A 91 -20.82 2.97 -3.61
N ALA A 92 -19.71 2.28 -3.67
CA ALA A 92 -19.64 0.85 -3.90
C ALA A 92 -20.37 0.07 -2.78
N TRP A 93 -20.26 0.52 -1.52
CA TRP A 93 -20.98 -0.05 -0.39
C TRP A 93 -22.48 0.03 -0.56
N SER A 94 -22.97 1.17 -1.04
CA SER A 94 -24.40 1.34 -1.32
C SER A 94 -24.88 0.40 -2.45
N PHE A 95 -24.08 0.23 -3.49
CA PHE A 95 -24.40 -0.66 -4.62
C PHE A 95 -24.32 -2.14 -4.26
N ARG A 96 -23.42 -2.53 -3.34
CA ARG A 96 -23.24 -3.89 -2.87
C ARG A 96 -24.54 -4.52 -2.38
N ALA A 97 -25.36 -3.77 -1.65
CA ALA A 97 -26.59 -4.27 -1.05
C ALA A 97 -27.56 -4.84 -2.09
N GLU A 98 -27.57 -4.30 -3.29
CA GLU A 98 -28.43 -4.73 -4.40
C GLU A 98 -27.72 -5.72 -5.34
N LEU A 99 -26.47 -5.46 -5.69
CA LEU A 99 -25.75 -6.22 -6.72
C LEU A 99 -25.18 -7.55 -6.20
N VAL A 100 -24.73 -7.58 -4.93
CA VAL A 100 -24.10 -8.75 -4.30
C VAL A 100 -24.54 -8.86 -2.84
N PRO A 101 -25.84 -9.14 -2.58
CA PRO A 101 -26.34 -9.28 -1.23
C PRO A 101 -25.55 -10.30 -0.42
N GLY A 102 -25.17 -9.94 0.81
CA GLY A 102 -24.38 -10.82 1.69
C GLY A 102 -22.88 -10.78 1.48
N GLN A 103 -22.36 -10.08 0.46
CA GLN A 103 -20.90 -9.91 0.30
C GLN A 103 -20.29 -9.29 1.56
N LYS A 104 -19.23 -9.91 2.08
CA LYS A 104 -18.51 -9.45 3.27
C LYS A 104 -17.29 -8.66 2.86
N TRP A 105 -16.97 -7.63 3.63
CA TRP A 105 -15.76 -6.84 3.45
C TRP A 105 -14.88 -6.99 4.68
N ILE A 106 -13.58 -7.21 4.46
CA ILE A 106 -12.51 -7.04 5.45
C ILE A 106 -11.56 -5.98 4.91
N ALA A 107 -10.94 -5.23 5.80
CA ALA A 107 -10.10 -4.11 5.37
C ALA A 107 -8.81 -4.05 6.17
N LEU A 108 -7.81 -3.39 5.62
CA LEU A 108 -6.62 -3.06 6.37
C LEU A 108 -6.01 -1.72 5.95
N THR A 109 -5.30 -1.14 6.89
CA THR A 109 -4.46 0.03 6.68
C THR A 109 -3.09 -0.15 7.34
N GLY A 110 -2.21 0.76 7.08
CA GLY A 110 -0.85 0.82 7.63
C GLY A 110 0.00 1.76 6.78
N THR A 111 1.16 2.10 7.25
CA THR A 111 2.12 2.83 6.42
C THR A 111 2.72 1.88 5.39
N ASN A 112 3.14 0.70 5.81
CA ASN A 112 3.79 -0.33 4.98
C ASN A 112 3.11 -1.71 5.10
N GLY A 113 3.41 -2.62 4.18
CA GLY A 113 2.93 -4.00 4.20
C GLY A 113 1.53 -4.24 3.65
N LYS A 114 0.74 -3.18 3.42
CA LYS A 114 -0.68 -3.25 3.04
C LYS A 114 -0.95 -4.20 1.87
N THR A 115 -0.32 -3.96 0.74
CA THR A 115 -0.60 -4.72 -0.50
C THR A 115 -0.24 -6.20 -0.34
N THR A 116 0.89 -6.52 0.29
CA THR A 116 1.27 -7.91 0.57
C THR A 116 0.22 -8.58 1.46
N THR A 117 -0.24 -7.88 2.49
CA THR A 117 -1.22 -8.43 3.45
C THR A 117 -2.58 -8.67 2.81
N VAL A 118 -3.12 -7.74 1.98
CA VAL A 118 -4.40 -7.98 1.28
C VAL A 118 -4.31 -9.10 0.26
N GLU A 119 -3.18 -9.20 -0.46
CA GLU A 119 -2.93 -10.28 -1.43
C GLU A 119 -2.84 -11.64 -0.73
N MET A 120 -2.12 -11.73 0.41
CA MET A 120 -2.07 -12.94 1.25
C MET A 120 -3.46 -13.31 1.79
N ALA A 121 -4.21 -12.35 2.34
CA ALA A 121 -5.55 -12.60 2.86
C ALA A 121 -6.52 -13.09 1.77
N ALA A 122 -6.49 -12.49 0.58
CA ALA A 122 -7.30 -12.96 -0.54
C ALA A 122 -6.89 -14.38 -1.00
N ALA A 123 -5.59 -14.70 -1.00
CA ALA A 123 -5.09 -16.04 -1.30
C ALA A 123 -5.56 -17.07 -0.25
N MET A 124 -5.53 -16.71 1.04
CA MET A 124 -6.01 -17.58 2.14
C MET A 124 -7.51 -17.84 2.06
N LEU A 125 -8.31 -16.83 1.71
CA LEU A 125 -9.75 -16.97 1.47
C LEU A 125 -10.03 -17.94 0.31
N ARG A 126 -9.34 -17.76 -0.82
CA ARG A 126 -9.48 -18.65 -1.99
C ARG A 126 -9.04 -20.09 -1.69
N ALA A 127 -7.95 -20.28 -0.93
CA ALA A 127 -7.53 -21.61 -0.46
C ALA A 127 -8.58 -22.25 0.46
N GLY A 128 -9.35 -21.46 1.20
CA GLY A 128 -10.49 -21.89 2.00
C GLY A 128 -11.79 -22.06 1.19
N GLY A 129 -11.76 -21.97 -0.14
CA GLY A 129 -12.92 -22.15 -1.00
C GLY A 129 -13.84 -20.93 -1.11
N VAL A 130 -13.42 -19.77 -0.62
CA VAL A 130 -14.19 -18.51 -0.66
C VAL A 130 -13.77 -17.70 -1.87
N SER A 131 -14.74 -17.27 -2.71
CA SER A 131 -14.45 -16.35 -3.81
C SER A 131 -14.08 -14.97 -3.27
N ALA A 132 -12.82 -14.56 -3.45
CA ALA A 132 -12.29 -13.32 -2.86
C ALA A 132 -11.28 -12.61 -3.75
N ILE A 133 -11.25 -11.28 -3.65
CA ILE A 133 -10.31 -10.42 -4.37
C ILE A 133 -9.73 -9.35 -3.43
N ALA A 134 -8.45 -9.01 -3.64
CA ALA A 134 -7.82 -7.83 -3.06
C ALA A 134 -8.10 -6.61 -3.95
N CYS A 135 -8.56 -5.50 -3.37
CA CYS A 135 -8.98 -4.32 -4.11
C CYS A 135 -8.80 -3.03 -3.29
N GLY A 136 -9.18 -1.89 -3.85
CA GLY A 136 -9.15 -0.57 -3.21
C GLY A 136 -7.96 0.28 -3.62
N ASN A 137 -6.99 0.50 -2.73
CA ASN A 137 -5.77 1.26 -3.06
C ASN A 137 -4.79 0.45 -3.93
N VAL A 138 -5.11 -0.79 -4.23
CA VAL A 138 -4.35 -1.71 -5.08
C VAL A 138 -5.30 -2.51 -5.96
N GLY A 139 -4.83 -2.94 -7.13
CA GLY A 139 -5.62 -3.73 -8.07
C GLY A 139 -6.80 -2.96 -8.65
N THR A 140 -7.95 -3.60 -8.73
CA THR A 140 -9.21 -2.98 -9.18
C THR A 140 -9.79 -2.06 -8.11
N THR A 141 -10.57 -1.08 -8.53
CA THR A 141 -11.32 -0.23 -7.60
C THR A 141 -12.40 -1.04 -6.88
N VAL A 142 -12.88 -0.53 -5.74
CA VAL A 142 -13.91 -1.26 -4.98
C VAL A 142 -15.22 -1.32 -5.76
N ILE A 143 -15.57 -0.24 -6.49
CA ILE A 143 -16.78 -0.20 -7.31
C ILE A 143 -16.73 -1.22 -8.46
N GLU A 144 -15.61 -1.35 -9.15
CA GLU A 144 -15.42 -2.38 -10.19
C GLU A 144 -15.47 -3.80 -9.59
N SER A 145 -14.95 -3.98 -8.38
CA SER A 145 -14.96 -5.27 -7.68
C SER A 145 -16.39 -5.68 -7.27
N VAL A 146 -17.22 -4.73 -6.84
CA VAL A 146 -18.63 -4.96 -6.53
C VAL A 146 -19.44 -5.26 -7.79
N GLU A 147 -19.15 -4.60 -8.89
CA GLU A 147 -19.81 -4.78 -10.19
C GLU A 147 -19.28 -5.98 -11.00
N SER A 148 -18.22 -6.61 -10.53
CA SER A 148 -17.58 -7.74 -11.22
C SER A 148 -18.59 -8.85 -11.57
N PRO A 149 -18.52 -9.42 -12.78
CA PRO A 149 -19.32 -10.59 -13.14
C PRO A 149 -19.07 -11.81 -12.23
N GLU A 150 -17.86 -11.94 -11.65
CA GLU A 150 -17.47 -13.06 -10.78
C GLU A 150 -18.22 -13.11 -9.44
N LYS A 151 -18.85 -12.00 -9.03
CA LYS A 151 -19.63 -11.92 -7.77
C LYS A 151 -18.87 -12.45 -6.55
N TYR A 152 -17.75 -11.81 -6.22
CA TYR A 152 -16.93 -12.18 -5.08
C TYR A 152 -17.73 -12.20 -3.77
N GLU A 153 -17.54 -13.25 -2.96
CA GLU A 153 -18.15 -13.37 -1.65
C GLU A 153 -17.50 -12.47 -0.62
N VAL A 154 -16.17 -12.24 -0.76
CA VAL A 154 -15.41 -11.39 0.14
C VAL A 154 -14.52 -10.43 -0.65
N LEU A 155 -14.60 -9.14 -0.30
CA LEU A 155 -13.61 -8.15 -0.72
C LEU A 155 -12.60 -7.91 0.41
N VAL A 156 -11.31 -7.92 0.05
CA VAL A 156 -10.21 -7.58 0.96
C VAL A 156 -9.67 -6.21 0.56
N LEU A 157 -10.01 -5.18 1.34
CA LEU A 157 -9.73 -3.80 0.97
C LEU A 157 -8.40 -3.32 1.54
N GLU A 158 -7.51 -2.89 0.65
CA GLU A 158 -6.39 -2.03 1.03
C GLU A 158 -6.88 -0.60 1.11
N LEU A 159 -6.72 0.06 2.28
CA LEU A 159 -7.16 1.44 2.49
C LEU A 159 -5.98 2.36 2.81
N SER A 160 -5.81 3.40 1.99
CA SER A 160 -4.90 4.50 2.27
C SER A 160 -5.48 5.45 3.33
N SER A 161 -4.63 6.28 3.94
CA SER A 161 -5.11 7.34 4.85
C SER A 161 -6.01 8.35 4.14
N PHE A 162 -5.77 8.62 2.86
CA PHE A 162 -6.62 9.50 2.06
C PHE A 162 -8.03 8.93 1.85
N GLN A 163 -8.15 7.62 1.60
CA GLN A 163 -9.45 6.94 1.48
C GLN A 163 -10.18 6.91 2.82
N LEU A 164 -9.48 6.60 3.91
CA LEU A 164 -10.06 6.59 5.26
C LEU A 164 -10.54 7.96 5.69
N HIS A 165 -9.86 9.04 5.29
CA HIS A 165 -10.27 10.41 5.57
C HIS A 165 -11.70 10.71 5.05
N TRP A 166 -12.05 10.18 3.89
CA TRP A 166 -13.36 10.38 3.26
C TRP A 166 -14.39 9.29 3.56
N LEU A 167 -14.00 8.18 4.19
CA LEU A 167 -14.87 7.04 4.47
C LEU A 167 -15.91 7.37 5.55
N ARG A 168 -17.21 7.12 5.27
CA ARG A 168 -18.32 7.45 6.16
C ARG A 168 -19.29 6.30 6.44
N GLU A 169 -19.58 5.43 5.45
CA GLU A 169 -20.70 4.46 5.51
C GLU A 169 -20.25 3.00 5.49
N ALA A 170 -19.24 2.64 4.68
CA ALA A 170 -18.81 1.26 4.56
C ALA A 170 -18.33 0.67 5.90
N SER A 171 -18.65 -0.60 6.14
CA SER A 171 -18.28 -1.33 7.34
C SER A 171 -17.64 -2.68 7.03
N PHE A 172 -16.83 -3.17 7.96
CA PHE A 172 -15.99 -4.34 7.80
C PHE A 172 -16.28 -5.39 8.86
N VAL A 173 -16.25 -6.67 8.48
CA VAL A 173 -16.33 -7.79 9.46
C VAL A 173 -15.12 -7.78 10.38
N ALA A 174 -13.95 -7.52 9.81
CA ALA A 174 -12.71 -7.31 10.55
C ALA A 174 -11.84 -6.26 9.85
N ALA A 175 -11.05 -5.53 10.62
CA ALA A 175 -10.09 -4.57 10.09
C ALA A 175 -8.73 -4.70 10.77
N ALA A 176 -7.64 -4.48 10.03
CA ALA A 176 -6.28 -4.53 10.58
C ALA A 176 -5.57 -3.18 10.45
N ILE A 177 -4.75 -2.87 11.47
CA ILE A 177 -3.75 -1.79 11.42
C ILE A 177 -2.37 -2.44 11.55
N LEU A 178 -1.58 -2.37 10.48
CA LEU A 178 -0.30 -3.09 10.39
C LEU A 178 0.84 -2.36 11.10
N ASN A 179 0.94 -1.06 10.86
CA ASN A 179 1.96 -0.16 11.40
C ASN A 179 1.61 1.28 11.09
N ILE A 180 2.11 2.22 11.92
CA ILE A 180 1.93 3.66 11.72
C ILE A 180 3.28 4.34 11.90
N ALA A 181 3.87 4.80 10.81
CA ALA A 181 5.10 5.58 10.78
C ALA A 181 4.90 6.85 9.95
N GLU A 182 5.75 7.83 10.10
CA GLU A 182 5.65 9.12 9.39
C GLU A 182 5.61 8.91 7.87
N ASP A 183 4.53 9.40 7.26
CA ASP A 183 4.33 9.48 5.82
C ASP A 183 3.21 10.50 5.52
N HIS A 184 3.23 11.10 4.35
CA HIS A 184 2.17 12.01 3.88
C HIS A 184 1.86 13.19 4.82
N LEU A 185 2.86 13.71 5.57
CA LEU A 185 2.68 14.86 6.47
C LEU A 185 2.38 16.16 5.69
N ASP A 186 2.81 16.26 4.45
CA ASP A 186 2.45 17.32 3.50
C ASP A 186 0.93 17.42 3.26
N TRP A 187 0.22 16.32 3.40
CA TRP A 187 -1.24 16.28 3.25
C TRP A 187 -1.98 16.35 4.58
N HIS A 188 -1.57 15.54 5.59
CA HIS A 188 -2.24 15.44 6.89
C HIS A 188 -1.83 16.56 7.86
N GLY A 189 -0.72 17.26 7.62
CA GLY A 189 -0.18 18.31 8.46
C GLY A 189 0.63 17.80 9.64
N THR A 190 0.14 16.82 10.40
CA THR A 190 0.85 16.26 11.57
C THR A 190 0.81 14.73 11.59
N PHE A 191 1.78 14.12 12.27
CA PHE A 191 1.78 12.67 12.51
C PHE A 191 0.56 12.22 13.33
N THR A 192 0.16 12.99 14.34
CA THR A 192 -1.02 12.69 15.16
C THR A 192 -2.29 12.62 14.32
N GLU A 193 -2.48 13.54 13.38
CA GLU A 193 -3.64 13.51 12.48
C GLU A 193 -3.57 12.34 11.49
N TYR A 194 -2.41 12.04 10.94
CA TYR A 194 -2.19 10.87 10.11
C TYR A 194 -2.54 9.56 10.85
N ALA A 195 -2.06 9.41 12.09
CA ALA A 195 -2.35 8.25 12.93
C ALA A 195 -3.84 8.15 13.27
N ARG A 196 -4.47 9.25 13.65
CA ARG A 196 -5.91 9.34 13.93
C ARG A 196 -6.75 8.93 12.73
N VAL A 197 -6.40 9.39 11.52
CA VAL A 197 -7.10 9.02 10.30
C VAL A 197 -6.96 7.53 10.00
N LYS A 198 -5.78 6.93 10.23
CA LYS A 198 -5.65 5.46 10.11
C LYS A 198 -6.45 4.72 11.16
N GLY A 199 -6.47 5.21 12.40
CA GLY A 199 -7.26 4.66 13.49
C GLY A 199 -8.77 4.67 13.21
N SER A 200 -9.28 5.59 12.39
CA SER A 200 -10.71 5.68 12.08
C SER A 200 -11.29 4.45 11.35
N ILE A 201 -10.45 3.56 10.82
CA ILE A 201 -10.90 2.26 10.30
C ILE A 201 -11.63 1.45 11.37
N LEU A 202 -11.29 1.66 12.64
CA LEU A 202 -11.88 0.97 13.79
C LEU A 202 -13.34 1.39 14.05
N ASP A 203 -13.74 2.58 13.64
CA ASP A 203 -15.13 3.05 13.74
C ASP A 203 -16.08 2.22 12.84
N ARG A 204 -15.52 1.41 11.94
CA ARG A 204 -16.22 0.67 10.89
C ARG A 204 -16.19 -0.84 11.07
N THR A 205 -15.68 -1.33 12.20
CA THR A 205 -15.55 -2.78 12.47
C THR A 205 -15.84 -3.10 13.93
N SER A 206 -16.20 -4.37 14.19
CA SER A 206 -16.32 -4.92 15.55
C SER A 206 -15.12 -5.78 15.94
N THR A 207 -14.23 -6.12 14.99
CA THR A 207 -13.03 -6.94 15.24
C THR A 207 -11.81 -6.27 14.65
N GLY A 208 -10.85 -5.91 15.49
CA GLY A 208 -9.59 -5.26 15.12
C GLY A 208 -8.41 -6.22 15.26
N ILE A 209 -7.52 -6.20 14.26
CA ILE A 209 -6.28 -6.98 14.23
C ILE A 209 -5.11 -5.99 14.30
N PHE A 210 -4.28 -6.10 15.32
CA PHE A 210 -3.32 -5.07 15.73
C PHE A 210 -1.91 -5.60 15.86
N ASN A 211 -0.93 -4.91 15.31
CA ASN A 211 0.48 -5.20 15.54
C ASN A 211 0.89 -4.70 16.93
N SER A 212 1.16 -5.62 17.87
CA SER A 212 1.59 -5.26 19.23
C SER A 212 3.04 -4.74 19.30
N ALA A 213 3.84 -4.95 18.26
CA ALA A 213 5.21 -4.42 18.18
C ALA A 213 5.25 -2.95 17.74
N ASP A 214 4.13 -2.37 17.29
CA ASP A 214 4.03 -0.96 16.89
C ASP A 214 3.27 -0.17 17.97
N LEU A 215 3.99 0.70 18.67
CA LEU A 215 3.44 1.47 19.79
C LEU A 215 2.26 2.35 19.39
N GLU A 216 2.31 2.95 18.18
CA GLU A 216 1.21 3.82 17.75
C GLU A 216 -0.04 2.99 17.40
N VAL A 217 0.12 1.79 16.84
CA VAL A 217 -1.00 0.85 16.64
C VAL A 217 -1.63 0.46 17.98
N VAL A 218 -0.82 0.18 18.99
CA VAL A 218 -1.29 -0.12 20.35
C VAL A 218 -2.05 1.07 20.94
N ASN A 219 -1.55 2.31 20.76
CA ASN A 219 -2.22 3.54 21.19
C ASN A 219 -3.61 3.70 20.51
N GLN A 220 -3.71 3.46 19.21
CA GLN A 220 -4.99 3.52 18.49
C GLN A 220 -5.98 2.45 18.99
N ALA A 221 -5.49 1.26 19.34
CA ALA A 221 -6.31 0.19 19.88
C ALA A 221 -6.76 0.43 21.34
N ALA A 222 -6.03 1.23 22.13
CA ALA A 222 -6.18 1.32 23.58
C ALA A 222 -7.61 1.65 24.02
N HIS A 223 -8.22 2.66 23.43
CA HIS A 223 -9.55 3.19 23.81
C HIS A 223 -10.72 2.58 23.01
N TRP A 224 -10.42 1.79 21.98
CA TRP A 224 -11.45 1.16 21.16
C TRP A 224 -12.10 -0.04 21.88
N GLN A 225 -13.41 -0.21 21.79
CA GLN A 225 -14.19 -1.16 22.60
C GLN A 225 -14.56 -2.47 21.87
N GLY A 226 -14.19 -2.63 20.61
CA GLY A 226 -14.43 -3.87 19.87
C GLY A 226 -13.52 -5.02 20.30
N ARG A 227 -13.67 -6.18 19.66
CA ARG A 227 -12.81 -7.34 19.86
C ARG A 227 -11.41 -7.06 19.35
N LYS A 228 -10.42 -7.08 20.26
CA LYS A 228 -9.00 -6.85 19.95
C LYS A 228 -8.28 -8.18 19.79
N VAL A 229 -7.58 -8.35 18.67
CA VAL A 229 -6.68 -9.47 18.42
C VAL A 229 -5.31 -8.87 18.07
N PHE A 230 -4.35 -9.11 18.93
CA PHE A 230 -2.97 -8.66 18.69
C PHE A 230 -2.17 -9.74 17.95
N PHE A 231 -1.24 -9.29 17.11
CA PHE A 231 -0.25 -10.15 16.50
C PHE A 231 1.16 -9.57 16.66
N SER A 232 2.14 -10.45 16.79
CA SER A 232 3.56 -10.12 16.81
C SER A 232 4.42 -11.31 16.36
N LEU A 233 5.72 -11.10 16.29
CA LEU A 233 6.70 -12.18 16.08
C LEU A 233 7.08 -12.92 17.34
N ASP A 234 6.51 -12.54 18.50
CA ASP A 234 6.73 -13.17 19.79
C ASP A 234 5.71 -14.29 20.03
N THR A 235 5.94 -15.08 21.09
CA THR A 235 5.02 -16.13 21.54
C THR A 235 3.67 -15.50 21.96
N PRO A 236 2.55 -15.92 21.34
CA PRO A 236 1.25 -15.32 21.59
C PRO A 236 0.65 -15.74 22.93
N ALA A 237 0.08 -14.80 23.66
CA ALA A 237 -0.82 -15.04 24.77
C ALA A 237 -2.19 -15.56 24.27
N PRO A 238 -3.06 -16.11 25.16
CA PRO A 238 -4.45 -16.40 24.80
C PRO A 238 -5.15 -15.19 24.23
N GLY A 239 -5.78 -15.32 23.06
CA GLY A 239 -6.42 -14.23 22.33
C GLY A 239 -5.52 -13.51 21.32
N GLU A 240 -4.28 -13.96 21.14
CA GLU A 240 -3.31 -13.38 20.23
C GLU A 240 -2.89 -14.35 19.12
N ILE A 241 -2.19 -13.82 18.12
CA ILE A 241 -1.56 -14.57 17.02
C ILE A 241 -0.06 -14.25 17.02
N GLY A 242 0.79 -15.24 16.89
CA GLY A 242 2.23 -14.99 16.96
C GLY A 242 3.06 -16.13 16.44
N VAL A 243 4.31 -16.20 16.94
CA VAL A 243 5.30 -17.20 16.54
C VAL A 243 5.74 -18.00 17.77
N VAL A 244 5.75 -19.31 17.64
CA VAL A 244 6.33 -20.22 18.63
C VAL A 244 7.39 -21.06 17.92
N GLU A 245 8.66 -20.86 18.27
CA GLU A 245 9.79 -21.46 17.56
C GLU A 245 9.74 -21.14 16.05
N GLU A 246 9.42 -22.11 15.21
CA GLU A 246 9.33 -21.95 13.75
C GLU A 246 7.89 -21.97 13.23
N LEU A 247 6.89 -21.90 14.13
CA LEU A 247 5.47 -22.03 13.79
C LEU A 247 4.73 -20.70 13.94
N LEU A 248 3.91 -20.37 12.96
CA LEU A 248 2.87 -19.34 13.07
C LEU A 248 1.67 -19.96 13.81
N VAL A 249 1.23 -19.34 14.89
CA VAL A 249 0.27 -19.90 15.84
C VAL A 249 -0.86 -18.93 16.12
N ASP A 250 -2.10 -19.42 16.04
CA ASP A 250 -3.34 -18.71 16.39
C ASP A 250 -3.86 -19.20 17.74
N ARG A 251 -3.95 -18.30 18.72
CA ARG A 251 -4.64 -18.49 20.01
C ARG A 251 -5.82 -17.53 20.18
N ALA A 252 -6.20 -16.82 19.12
CA ALA A 252 -7.28 -15.85 19.13
C ALA A 252 -8.61 -16.42 18.63
N PHE A 253 -8.56 -17.34 17.66
CA PHE A 253 -9.75 -17.88 17.00
C PHE A 253 -9.88 -19.41 17.22
N VAL A 254 -9.43 -19.88 18.35
CA VAL A 254 -9.62 -21.25 18.85
C VAL A 254 -10.82 -21.32 19.79
N SER A 255 -11.42 -22.51 19.91
CA SER A 255 -12.61 -22.68 20.75
C SER A 255 -12.26 -22.71 22.25
N ASP A 256 -11.14 -23.31 22.61
CA ASP A 256 -10.62 -23.32 23.97
C ASP A 256 -9.42 -22.35 24.07
N PRO A 257 -9.44 -21.38 24.99
CA PRO A 257 -8.31 -20.46 25.20
C PRO A 257 -7.00 -21.14 25.59
N GLN A 258 -7.04 -22.39 26.05
CA GLN A 258 -5.84 -23.19 26.37
C GLN A 258 -5.24 -23.88 25.12
N GLU A 259 -5.99 -23.95 24.03
CA GLU A 259 -5.53 -24.51 22.77
C GLU A 259 -4.79 -23.48 21.93
N ALA A 260 -4.12 -24.00 20.90
CA ALA A 260 -3.47 -23.22 19.87
C ALA A 260 -3.64 -23.93 18.51
N ALA A 261 -3.90 -23.20 17.46
CA ALA A 261 -3.95 -23.72 16.11
C ALA A 261 -2.66 -23.36 15.35
N MET A 262 -1.98 -24.34 14.78
CA MET A 262 -0.86 -24.11 13.89
C MET A 262 -1.38 -23.56 12.56
N LEU A 263 -0.93 -22.37 12.18
CA LEU A 263 -1.32 -21.71 10.93
C LEU A 263 -0.39 -22.09 9.76
N ALA A 264 0.91 -22.11 9.98
CA ALA A 264 1.94 -22.41 8.98
C ALA A 264 3.31 -22.58 9.68
N GLU A 265 4.33 -22.95 8.92
CA GLU A 265 5.73 -22.80 9.32
C GLU A 265 6.28 -21.45 8.82
N ILE A 266 7.27 -20.89 9.50
CA ILE A 266 7.90 -19.64 9.08
C ILE A 266 8.45 -19.74 7.64
N VAL A 267 9.00 -20.91 7.28
CA VAL A 267 9.55 -21.20 5.94
C VAL A 267 8.50 -21.23 4.82
N ASP A 268 7.21 -21.38 5.16
CA ASP A 268 6.11 -21.28 4.21
C ASP A 268 5.90 -19.83 3.74
N VAL A 269 6.39 -18.82 4.50
CA VAL A 269 6.32 -17.39 4.15
C VAL A 269 7.54 -16.99 3.34
N LYS A 270 7.37 -16.65 2.07
CA LYS A 270 8.46 -16.30 1.13
C LYS A 270 8.39 -14.85 0.65
N PRO A 271 9.52 -14.11 0.65
CA PRO A 271 10.77 -14.40 1.35
C PRO A 271 10.56 -14.42 2.86
N THR A 272 11.32 -15.28 3.56
CA THR A 272 11.22 -15.45 5.02
C THR A 272 11.98 -14.31 5.70
N VAL A 273 11.33 -13.17 5.80
CA VAL A 273 11.85 -11.97 6.47
C VAL A 273 10.84 -11.47 7.50
N PRO A 274 11.28 -10.85 8.62
CA PRO A 274 10.41 -10.53 9.76
C PRO A 274 9.12 -9.77 9.39
N HIS A 275 9.23 -8.72 8.59
CA HIS A 275 8.06 -7.93 8.19
C HIS A 275 7.08 -8.71 7.32
N ASN A 276 7.54 -9.70 6.55
CA ASN A 276 6.66 -10.52 5.72
C ASN A 276 5.94 -11.59 6.56
N VAL A 277 6.61 -12.11 7.58
CA VAL A 277 5.97 -12.98 8.58
C VAL A 277 4.89 -12.22 9.35
N ALA A 278 5.16 -10.96 9.76
CA ALA A 278 4.17 -10.10 10.39
C ALA A 278 2.96 -9.82 9.46
N ASN A 279 3.20 -9.58 8.16
CA ASN A 279 2.13 -9.44 7.17
C ASN A 279 1.27 -10.71 7.06
N ALA A 280 1.89 -11.90 7.10
CA ALA A 280 1.20 -13.19 7.07
C ALA A 280 0.34 -13.41 8.33
N LEU A 281 0.84 -13.05 9.52
CA LEU A 281 0.07 -13.10 10.76
C LEU A 281 -1.14 -12.16 10.74
N ALA A 282 -0.97 -10.93 10.24
CA ALA A 282 -2.07 -9.98 10.08
C ALA A 282 -3.12 -10.50 9.10
N ALA A 283 -2.69 -11.02 7.94
CA ALA A 283 -3.58 -11.62 6.94
C ALA A 283 -4.35 -12.81 7.53
N ALA A 284 -3.65 -13.70 8.24
CA ALA A 284 -4.26 -14.83 8.94
C ALA A 284 -5.31 -14.37 9.96
N GLY A 285 -5.01 -13.35 10.78
CA GLY A 285 -5.97 -12.78 11.73
C GLY A 285 -7.25 -12.28 11.07
N LEU A 286 -7.13 -11.57 9.94
CA LEU A 286 -8.28 -11.09 9.18
C LEU A 286 -9.17 -12.25 8.66
N VAL A 287 -8.58 -13.28 8.07
CA VAL A 287 -9.35 -14.38 7.47
C VAL A 287 -9.86 -15.38 8.52
N ARG A 288 -9.12 -15.56 9.63
CA ARG A 288 -9.60 -16.36 10.78
C ARG A 288 -10.85 -15.75 11.42
N ALA A 289 -10.96 -14.41 11.42
CA ALA A 289 -12.20 -13.73 11.84
C ALA A 289 -13.43 -14.08 10.97
N LEU A 290 -13.22 -14.54 9.73
CA LEU A 290 -14.25 -15.06 8.85
C LEU A 290 -14.45 -16.59 8.94
N GLY A 291 -13.66 -17.28 9.77
CA GLY A 291 -13.74 -18.74 9.97
C GLY A 291 -12.92 -19.56 8.96
N VAL A 292 -12.01 -18.96 8.22
CA VAL A 292 -11.09 -19.71 7.33
C VAL A 292 -10.23 -20.66 8.18
N SER A 293 -10.07 -21.91 7.75
CA SER A 293 -9.35 -22.93 8.52
C SER A 293 -7.83 -22.67 8.55
N PRO A 294 -7.11 -23.16 9.59
CA PRO A 294 -5.65 -23.11 9.64
C PRO A 294 -4.97 -23.76 8.44
N GLU A 295 -5.50 -24.87 7.94
CA GLU A 295 -4.98 -25.62 6.79
C GLU A 295 -5.04 -24.78 5.51
N ALA A 296 -6.12 -24.02 5.32
CA ALA A 296 -6.26 -23.11 4.19
C ALA A 296 -5.24 -21.95 4.26
N VAL A 297 -4.97 -21.42 5.46
CA VAL A 297 -3.92 -20.43 5.70
C VAL A 297 -2.56 -20.99 5.29
N ARG A 298 -2.21 -22.20 5.77
CA ARG A 298 -0.95 -22.88 5.43
C ARG A 298 -0.83 -23.10 3.93
N SER A 299 -1.85 -23.69 3.32
CA SER A 299 -1.86 -23.98 1.87
C SER A 299 -1.66 -22.70 1.04
N ALA A 300 -2.29 -21.61 1.45
CA ALA A 300 -2.11 -20.33 0.77
C ALA A 300 -0.67 -19.82 0.87
N LEU A 301 -0.07 -19.82 2.07
CA LEU A 301 1.29 -19.33 2.27
C LEU A 301 2.34 -20.13 1.50
N GLN A 302 2.19 -21.46 1.44
CA GLN A 302 3.08 -22.34 0.68
C GLN A 302 3.10 -22.03 -0.81
N ASN A 303 1.99 -21.54 -1.36
CA ASN A 303 1.81 -21.26 -2.78
C ASN A 303 1.85 -19.76 -3.10
N PHE A 304 1.99 -18.89 -2.08
CA PHE A 304 2.02 -17.45 -2.27
C PHE A 304 3.38 -16.98 -2.76
N SER A 305 3.36 -16.07 -3.72
CA SER A 305 4.54 -15.32 -4.17
C SER A 305 4.25 -13.82 -4.13
N LEU A 306 5.21 -13.04 -3.67
CA LEU A 306 5.11 -11.59 -3.70
C LEU A 306 4.95 -11.08 -5.11
N GLY A 307 4.18 -10.00 -5.26
CA GLY A 307 4.15 -9.23 -6.49
C GLY A 307 5.52 -8.60 -6.79
N ARG A 308 5.72 -8.18 -8.04
CA ARG A 308 6.95 -7.53 -8.50
C ARG A 308 7.32 -6.30 -7.67
N HIS A 309 8.61 -5.98 -7.62
CA HIS A 309 9.17 -4.80 -6.94
C HIS A 309 9.10 -4.84 -5.40
N ARG A 310 8.99 -6.04 -4.81
CA ARG A 310 9.00 -6.27 -3.35
C ARG A 310 10.02 -7.33 -3.00
N ILE A 311 11.23 -6.90 -2.69
CA ILE A 311 12.39 -7.79 -2.42
C ILE A 311 12.50 -8.86 -3.52
N GLU A 312 12.19 -8.49 -4.75
CA GLU A 312 12.24 -9.33 -5.93
C GLU A 312 13.70 -9.55 -6.35
N GLU A 313 14.21 -10.78 -6.28
CA GLU A 313 15.51 -11.09 -6.87
C GLU A 313 15.35 -11.11 -8.41
N VAL A 314 15.91 -10.12 -9.09
CA VAL A 314 15.83 -9.97 -10.55
C VAL A 314 16.97 -10.68 -11.28
N ALA A 315 18.08 -10.92 -10.60
CA ALA A 315 19.20 -11.71 -11.09
C ALA A 315 20.09 -12.17 -9.94
N ASN A 316 20.81 -13.29 -10.17
CA ASN A 316 21.93 -13.72 -9.37
C ASN A 316 23.08 -14.07 -10.33
N THR A 317 24.08 -13.22 -10.40
CA THR A 317 25.17 -13.35 -11.39
C THR A 317 26.51 -13.22 -10.68
N ASN A 318 27.41 -14.17 -10.91
CA ASN A 318 28.73 -14.21 -10.28
C ASN A 318 28.70 -14.18 -8.75
N GLY A 319 27.63 -14.72 -8.12
CA GLY A 319 27.42 -14.70 -6.69
C GLY A 319 27.00 -13.34 -6.14
N ILE A 320 26.56 -12.40 -7.00
CA ILE A 320 25.98 -11.11 -6.65
C ILE A 320 24.48 -11.21 -6.84
N SER A 321 23.71 -10.98 -5.78
CA SER A 321 22.23 -10.93 -5.82
C SER A 321 21.74 -9.52 -6.14
N TRP A 322 20.91 -9.38 -7.17
CA TRP A 322 20.30 -8.12 -7.61
C TRP A 322 18.86 -8.09 -7.19
N VAL A 323 18.51 -7.20 -6.25
CA VAL A 323 17.20 -7.17 -5.60
C VAL A 323 16.46 -5.87 -5.88
N ASN A 324 15.25 -6.01 -6.38
CA ASN A 324 14.34 -4.93 -6.71
C ASN A 324 13.28 -4.80 -5.60
N ASP A 325 13.42 -3.76 -4.78
CA ASP A 325 12.41 -3.32 -3.82
C ASP A 325 12.01 -1.86 -4.07
N SER A 326 11.74 -1.54 -5.34
CA SER A 326 11.33 -0.20 -5.75
C SER A 326 10.07 0.30 -5.04
N LYS A 327 9.28 -0.60 -4.44
CA LYS A 327 8.11 -0.29 -3.61
C LYS A 327 8.48 0.31 -2.26
N ALA A 328 9.71 0.17 -1.76
CA ALA A 328 10.21 0.82 -0.54
C ALA A 328 10.38 2.34 -0.74
N THR A 329 9.28 3.07 -0.84
CA THR A 329 9.21 4.49 -1.19
C THR A 329 9.29 5.45 0.00
N ASN A 330 9.57 4.94 1.18
CA ASN A 330 9.78 5.72 2.41
C ASN A 330 10.91 5.11 3.27
N PRO A 331 11.47 5.87 4.23
CA PRO A 331 12.57 5.42 5.07
C PRO A 331 12.26 4.15 5.86
N HIS A 332 11.07 4.03 6.42
CA HIS A 332 10.66 2.86 7.23
C HIS A 332 10.65 1.55 6.42
N ALA A 333 10.12 1.57 5.20
CA ALA A 333 10.15 0.42 4.29
C ALA A 333 11.61 0.04 3.92
N THR A 334 12.45 1.03 3.68
CA THR A 334 13.86 0.82 3.33
C THR A 334 14.67 0.22 4.49
N VAL A 335 14.37 0.58 5.74
CA VAL A 335 14.96 -0.10 6.93
C VAL A 335 14.69 -1.60 6.88
N ALA A 336 13.45 -2.00 6.59
CA ALA A 336 13.08 -3.40 6.48
C ALA A 336 13.85 -4.12 5.35
N SER A 337 14.01 -3.47 4.20
CA SER A 337 14.74 -4.01 3.05
C SER A 337 16.23 -4.15 3.34
N LEU A 338 16.88 -3.14 3.88
CA LEU A 338 18.31 -3.17 4.23
C LEU A 338 18.60 -4.23 5.31
N ASN A 339 17.72 -4.38 6.29
CA ASN A 339 17.86 -5.39 7.33
C ASN A 339 17.64 -6.83 6.85
N SER A 340 17.15 -7.03 5.64
CA SER A 340 17.01 -8.36 5.03
C SER A 340 18.33 -8.98 4.53
N ALA A 341 19.43 -8.23 4.60
CA ALA A 341 20.78 -8.68 4.21
C ALA A 341 21.85 -8.19 5.19
N LEU A 342 22.99 -8.87 5.19
CA LEU A 342 24.14 -8.48 6.03
C LEU A 342 24.89 -7.28 5.47
N SER A 343 24.97 -7.16 4.14
CA SER A 343 25.66 -6.06 3.44
C SER A 343 25.01 -5.80 2.10
N SER A 344 24.88 -4.52 1.74
CA SER A 344 24.23 -4.10 0.49
C SER A 344 24.98 -2.96 -0.17
N ILE A 345 25.06 -3.01 -1.51
CA ILE A 345 25.23 -1.82 -2.35
C ILE A 345 23.85 -1.25 -2.55
N TRP A 346 23.58 -0.11 -1.93
CA TRP A 346 22.26 0.46 -1.79
C TRP A 346 22.00 1.53 -2.85
N ILE A 347 20.94 1.35 -3.65
CA ILE A 347 20.47 2.33 -4.63
C ILE A 347 19.29 3.07 -4.02
N ALA A 348 19.42 4.40 -3.84
CA ALA A 348 18.45 5.21 -3.12
C ALA A 348 18.22 6.59 -3.75
N GLY A 349 17.10 7.23 -3.34
CA GLY A 349 16.75 8.59 -3.71
C GLY A 349 15.48 8.72 -4.54
N GLY A 350 15.11 9.97 -4.84
CA GLY A 350 13.88 10.38 -5.44
C GLY A 350 13.28 11.59 -4.70
N LEU A 351 11.95 11.65 -4.52
CA LEU A 351 11.25 12.67 -3.74
C LEU A 351 10.99 12.18 -2.30
N ALA A 352 11.58 12.84 -1.32
CA ALA A 352 11.47 12.48 0.09
C ALA A 352 10.12 12.85 0.72
N LYS A 353 9.37 13.79 0.16
CA LYS A 353 8.05 14.25 0.66
C LYS A 353 8.06 14.66 2.13
N GLY A 354 9.14 15.31 2.57
CA GLY A 354 9.33 15.73 3.96
C GLY A 354 9.83 14.66 4.92
N ALA A 355 10.05 13.42 4.44
CA ALA A 355 10.60 12.35 5.29
C ALA A 355 12.03 12.64 5.72
N GLN A 356 12.35 12.30 6.98
CA GLN A 356 13.68 12.43 7.56
C GLN A 356 14.48 11.15 7.37
N MET A 357 15.79 11.27 7.06
CA MET A 357 16.66 10.13 6.77
C MET A 357 17.52 9.71 7.97
N GLN A 358 17.54 10.50 9.02
CA GLN A 358 18.42 10.32 10.20
C GLN A 358 18.25 8.93 10.82
N GLU A 359 17.03 8.52 11.11
CA GLU A 359 16.76 7.24 11.78
C GLU A 359 17.05 6.04 10.86
N LEU A 360 16.76 6.16 9.54
CA LEU A 360 17.11 5.15 8.55
C LEU A 360 18.62 4.88 8.57
N ILE A 361 19.44 5.92 8.48
CA ILE A 361 20.91 5.77 8.45
C ILE A 361 21.41 5.26 9.81
N ALA A 362 20.91 5.79 10.93
CA ALA A 362 21.28 5.29 12.26
C ALA A 362 21.07 3.78 12.43
N LYS A 363 19.93 3.25 11.94
CA LYS A 363 19.58 1.84 12.04
C LYS A 363 20.31 0.93 11.03
N CYS A 364 20.64 1.45 9.86
CA CYS A 364 21.06 0.61 8.72
C CYS A 364 22.50 0.82 8.26
N LYS A 365 23.25 1.82 8.76
CA LYS A 365 24.62 2.12 8.31
C LYS A 365 25.56 0.91 8.28
N SER A 366 25.46 0.00 9.26
CA SER A 366 26.26 -1.24 9.29
C SER A 366 25.92 -2.25 8.18
N ARG A 367 24.82 -2.03 7.46
CA ARG A 367 24.34 -2.86 6.35
C ARG A 367 24.64 -2.25 4.98
N ILE A 368 25.16 -1.02 4.94
CA ILE A 368 25.42 -0.27 3.71
C ILE A 368 26.92 -0.28 3.44
N LYS A 369 27.33 -0.84 2.31
CA LYS A 369 28.71 -0.86 1.85
C LYS A 369 29.02 0.33 0.95
N VAL A 370 28.09 0.62 0.03
CA VAL A 370 28.15 1.75 -0.90
C VAL A 370 26.73 2.28 -1.06
N ALA A 371 26.56 3.59 -1.14
CA ALA A 371 25.28 4.23 -1.48
C ALA A 371 25.35 4.86 -2.87
N ILE A 372 24.47 4.43 -3.77
CA ILE A 372 24.30 5.00 -5.12
C ILE A 372 23.05 5.85 -5.10
N LEU A 373 23.22 7.16 -5.25
CA LEU A 373 22.17 8.13 -5.02
C LEU A 373 21.69 8.78 -6.32
N ILE A 374 20.36 8.82 -6.49
CA ILE A 374 19.65 9.40 -7.63
C ILE A 374 18.54 10.35 -7.15
N GLY A 375 17.96 11.13 -8.05
CA GLY A 375 16.77 11.93 -7.79
C GLY A 375 17.02 13.26 -7.11
N THR A 376 15.91 13.97 -6.89
CA THR A 376 15.92 15.39 -6.48
C THR A 376 16.40 15.57 -5.04
N ASP A 377 15.91 14.75 -4.10
CA ASP A 377 16.16 14.93 -2.67
C ASP A 377 17.29 14.01 -2.15
N ARG A 378 18.16 13.54 -3.04
CA ARG A 378 19.28 12.63 -2.71
C ARG A 378 20.26 13.17 -1.68
N GLU A 379 20.43 14.51 -1.61
CA GLU A 379 21.31 15.15 -0.64
C GLU A 379 20.85 14.92 0.82
N LEU A 380 19.56 14.78 1.08
CA LEU A 380 19.07 14.43 2.42
C LEU A 380 19.65 13.09 2.92
N ILE A 381 19.80 12.11 2.02
CA ILE A 381 20.42 10.83 2.33
C ILE A 381 21.94 11.00 2.48
N ALA A 382 22.55 11.74 1.55
CA ALA A 382 24.00 11.95 1.53
C ALA A 382 24.49 12.68 2.78
N ASP A 383 23.80 13.70 3.24
CA ASP A 383 24.16 14.48 4.42
C ASP A 383 24.10 13.63 5.69
N GLU A 384 23.08 12.78 5.83
CA GLU A 384 23.00 11.85 6.95
C GLU A 384 24.08 10.75 6.89
N LEU A 385 24.43 10.24 5.71
CA LEU A 385 25.54 9.32 5.54
C LEU A 385 26.87 9.98 5.92
N ARG A 386 27.15 11.19 5.44
CA ARG A 386 28.38 11.93 5.79
C ARG A 386 28.48 12.18 7.29
N SER A 387 27.35 12.47 7.94
CA SER A 387 27.29 12.74 9.37
C SER A 387 27.49 11.49 10.23
N GLN A 388 26.84 10.38 9.86
CA GLN A 388 26.72 9.20 10.73
C GLN A 388 27.61 8.01 10.32
N ALA A 389 28.09 7.99 9.07
CA ALA A 389 28.86 6.90 8.50
C ALA A 389 29.77 7.39 7.35
N PRO A 390 30.75 8.28 7.66
CA PRO A 390 31.58 8.92 6.65
C PRO A 390 32.47 7.93 5.87
N GLU A 391 32.63 6.70 6.33
CA GLU A 391 33.35 5.62 5.67
C GLU A 391 32.59 5.01 4.48
N ILE A 392 31.25 5.25 4.38
CA ILE A 392 30.46 4.71 3.28
C ILE A 392 30.69 5.54 2.01
N GLU A 393 31.11 4.87 0.94
CA GLU A 393 31.27 5.50 -0.37
C GLU A 393 29.89 5.96 -0.89
N ILE A 394 29.81 7.26 -1.26
CA ILE A 394 28.63 7.85 -1.89
C ILE A 394 28.91 8.08 -3.37
N VAL A 395 28.07 7.52 -4.23
CA VAL A 395 28.16 7.66 -5.68
C VAL A 395 26.91 8.37 -6.19
N TYR A 396 27.07 9.49 -6.85
CA TYR A 396 25.97 10.21 -7.48
C TYR A 396 25.83 9.77 -8.94
N VAL A 397 24.60 9.49 -9.34
CA VAL A 397 24.28 9.22 -10.74
C VAL A 397 23.22 10.22 -11.21
N ASP A 398 23.61 11.07 -12.16
CA ASP A 398 22.74 12.06 -12.76
C ASP A 398 22.01 11.50 -14.00
N ALA A 399 20.78 11.93 -14.19
CA ALA A 399 20.08 11.66 -15.43
C ALA A 399 20.78 12.40 -16.59
N PRO A 400 21.03 11.74 -17.74
CA PRO A 400 21.51 12.44 -18.93
C PRO A 400 20.60 13.61 -19.30
N SER A 401 21.16 14.67 -19.90
CA SER A 401 20.39 15.85 -20.32
C SER A 401 19.26 15.54 -21.32
N THR A 402 19.38 14.43 -22.02
CA THR A 402 18.38 13.93 -22.97
C THR A 402 17.29 13.07 -22.31
N TYR A 403 17.49 12.67 -21.03
CA TYR A 403 16.54 11.82 -20.33
C TYR A 403 15.19 12.51 -20.12
N GLN A 404 14.12 11.83 -20.46
CA GLN A 404 12.76 12.31 -20.27
C GLN A 404 11.97 11.31 -19.41
N ARG A 405 11.36 11.80 -18.35
CA ARG A 405 10.44 11.02 -17.54
C ARG A 405 9.30 10.47 -18.40
N GLY A 406 9.07 9.16 -18.34
CA GLY A 406 8.03 8.50 -19.14
C GLY A 406 8.43 8.17 -20.58
N GLY A 407 9.62 8.57 -21.03
CA GLY A 407 10.21 8.12 -22.29
C GLY A 407 10.67 6.66 -22.23
N THR A 408 11.09 6.12 -23.39
CA THR A 408 11.60 4.75 -23.50
C THR A 408 13.09 4.62 -23.15
N ASP A 409 13.79 5.74 -22.93
CA ASP A 409 15.22 5.78 -22.58
C ASP A 409 15.46 5.22 -21.18
N ASN A 410 16.34 4.22 -21.05
CA ASN A 410 16.73 3.59 -19.79
C ASN A 410 18.15 3.96 -19.33
N SER A 411 18.77 4.94 -19.96
CA SER A 411 20.19 5.32 -19.76
C SER A 411 20.51 5.68 -18.30
N LEU A 412 19.61 6.34 -17.58
CA LEU A 412 19.79 6.63 -16.15
C LEU A 412 19.95 5.33 -15.35
N MET A 413 19.02 4.39 -15.47
CA MET A 413 19.08 3.17 -14.68
C MET A 413 20.21 2.23 -15.12
N GLU A 414 20.59 2.24 -16.40
CA GLU A 414 21.77 1.54 -16.90
C GLU A 414 23.07 2.10 -16.27
N ALA A 415 23.19 3.42 -16.13
CA ALA A 415 24.31 4.05 -15.44
C ALA A 415 24.35 3.68 -13.95
N VAL A 416 23.19 3.64 -13.29
CA VAL A 416 23.06 3.21 -11.88
C VAL A 416 23.51 1.77 -11.70
N VAL A 417 23.03 0.86 -12.55
CA VAL A 417 23.39 -0.58 -12.49
C VAL A 417 24.88 -0.77 -12.79
N LYS A 418 25.42 -0.04 -13.75
CA LYS A 418 26.87 -0.06 -14.06
C LYS A 418 27.70 0.40 -12.87
N ALA A 419 27.33 1.52 -12.23
CA ALA A 419 28.03 2.02 -11.05
C ALA A 419 27.99 1.02 -9.87
N ALA A 420 26.88 0.27 -9.74
CA ALA A 420 26.76 -0.79 -8.75
C ALA A 420 27.64 -2.01 -9.11
N ALA A 421 27.63 -2.44 -10.37
CA ALA A 421 28.40 -3.58 -10.86
C ALA A 421 29.91 -3.39 -10.69
N GLU A 422 30.43 -2.17 -10.90
CA GLU A 422 31.84 -1.82 -10.71
C GLU A 422 32.31 -1.96 -9.25
N ARG A 423 31.41 -1.94 -8.28
CA ARG A 423 31.67 -1.98 -6.84
C ARG A 423 31.27 -3.28 -6.16
N ALA A 424 30.41 -4.05 -6.80
CA ALA A 424 29.93 -5.31 -6.28
C ALA A 424 30.99 -6.41 -6.35
N LYS A 425 31.03 -7.25 -5.33
CA LYS A 425 31.89 -8.44 -5.23
C LYS A 425 31.02 -9.66 -4.95
N THR A 426 31.54 -10.84 -5.27
CA THR A 426 30.88 -12.11 -4.92
C THR A 426 30.47 -12.11 -3.45
N GLY A 427 29.20 -12.43 -3.18
CA GLY A 427 28.57 -12.38 -1.85
C GLY A 427 27.84 -11.07 -1.54
N ASP A 428 28.02 -10.00 -2.33
CA ASP A 428 27.28 -8.76 -2.14
C ASP A 428 25.83 -8.85 -2.66
N ARG A 429 24.98 -8.02 -2.09
CA ARG A 429 23.64 -7.73 -2.61
C ARG A 429 23.63 -6.31 -3.18
N VAL A 430 23.14 -6.15 -4.41
CA VAL A 430 22.75 -4.85 -4.96
C VAL A 430 21.26 -4.69 -4.73
N LEU A 431 20.89 -3.67 -3.96
CA LEU A 431 19.52 -3.46 -3.49
C LEU A 431 18.98 -2.10 -3.96
N LEU A 432 17.95 -2.13 -4.82
CA LEU A 432 17.13 -0.96 -5.09
C LEU A 432 16.05 -0.86 -4.01
N ALA A 433 16.27 -0.04 -2.98
CA ALA A 433 15.29 0.29 -1.93
C ALA A 433 15.32 1.81 -1.70
N PRO A 434 14.57 2.58 -2.47
CA PRO A 434 14.86 4.00 -2.72
C PRO A 434 14.69 4.96 -1.54
N ALA A 435 13.94 4.61 -0.48
CA ALA A 435 13.53 5.48 0.62
C ALA A 435 12.67 6.69 0.20
N CYS A 436 12.50 6.93 -1.09
CA CYS A 436 11.86 8.09 -1.70
C CYS A 436 10.87 7.68 -2.79
N ALA A 437 9.87 8.52 -3.02
CA ALA A 437 8.97 8.38 -4.16
C ALA A 437 9.73 8.60 -5.48
N SER A 438 9.18 8.06 -6.58
CA SER A 438 9.87 7.98 -7.88
C SER A 438 9.51 9.09 -8.86
N MET A 439 8.54 9.94 -8.53
CA MET A 439 7.83 10.76 -9.53
C MET A 439 8.61 11.99 -10.02
N ASP A 440 9.81 12.20 -9.57
CA ASP A 440 10.77 13.16 -10.12
C ASP A 440 11.44 12.64 -11.41
N GLN A 441 11.83 11.37 -11.44
CA GLN A 441 12.56 10.77 -12.55
C GLN A 441 11.79 9.67 -13.29
N PHE A 442 10.77 9.06 -12.67
CA PHE A 442 9.99 7.94 -13.23
C PHE A 442 8.50 8.21 -13.15
N ILE A 443 7.68 7.50 -13.95
CA ILE A 443 6.21 7.64 -13.90
C ILE A 443 5.65 7.10 -12.58
N SER A 444 6.22 6.00 -12.09
CA SER A 444 5.77 5.31 -10.88
C SER A 444 6.92 4.49 -10.28
N TYR A 445 6.70 3.96 -9.07
CA TYR A 445 7.65 3.00 -8.48
C TYR A 445 7.77 1.72 -9.33
N SER A 446 6.71 1.32 -10.02
CA SER A 446 6.73 0.16 -10.91
C SER A 446 7.61 0.42 -12.12
N ASP A 447 7.48 1.58 -12.78
CA ASP A 447 8.33 1.99 -13.88
C ASP A 447 9.81 2.03 -13.45
N ARG A 448 10.12 2.59 -12.28
CA ARG A 448 11.48 2.56 -11.72
C ARG A 448 12.01 1.13 -11.54
N GLY A 449 11.19 0.25 -10.99
CA GLY A 449 11.55 -1.15 -10.76
C GLY A 449 11.68 -1.96 -12.05
N ASP A 450 10.82 -1.74 -13.05
CA ASP A 450 10.91 -2.37 -14.37
C ASP A 450 12.20 -1.95 -15.09
N ARG A 451 12.53 -0.67 -15.03
CA ARG A 451 13.76 -0.11 -15.62
C ARG A 451 15.01 -0.69 -14.95
N PHE A 452 14.98 -0.86 -13.62
CA PHE A 452 16.08 -1.52 -12.89
C PHE A 452 16.25 -2.97 -13.34
N ALA A 453 15.16 -3.75 -13.40
CA ALA A 453 15.24 -5.14 -13.84
C ALA A 453 15.74 -5.26 -15.29
N ALA A 454 15.29 -4.37 -16.19
CA ALA A 454 15.76 -4.32 -17.58
C ALA A 454 17.25 -3.93 -17.67
N ALA A 455 17.70 -2.95 -16.87
CA ALA A 455 19.09 -2.53 -16.83
C ALA A 455 20.02 -3.64 -16.30
N VAL A 456 19.60 -4.35 -15.24
CA VAL A 456 20.34 -5.50 -14.71
C VAL A 456 20.50 -6.58 -15.78
N LYS A 457 19.42 -6.92 -16.47
CA LYS A 457 19.47 -7.90 -17.57
C LYS A 457 20.41 -7.49 -18.70
N LYS A 458 20.48 -6.19 -19.03
CA LYS A 458 21.31 -5.69 -20.14
C LYS A 458 22.78 -5.54 -19.77
N VAL A 459 23.06 -5.14 -18.52
CA VAL A 459 24.44 -4.72 -18.10
C VAL A 459 25.19 -5.86 -17.43
N VAL A 460 24.47 -6.80 -16.79
CA VAL A 460 25.07 -7.81 -15.88
C VAL A 460 24.90 -9.23 -16.42
N GLN A 461 23.90 -9.50 -17.20
CA GLN A 461 23.68 -10.78 -17.89
C GLN A 461 24.12 -10.70 -19.36
#